data_d09e23adfe4b29c4fb67f6ae4eed4e74
#
_entry.id   d09e23adfe4b29c4fb67f6ae4eed4e74
#
_cell.length_a   1.000
_cell.length_b   1.000
_cell.length_c   1.000
_cell.angle_alpha   90.00
_cell.angle_beta   90.00
_cell.angle_gamma   90.00
#
_symmetry.space_group_name_H-M   'P 1'
#
loop_
_entity.id
_entity.type
_entity.pdbx_description
1 polymer ?
#
loop_
_entity_poly.entity_id
_entity_poly.type
_entity_poly.pdbx_seq_one_letter_code
_entity_poly.pdbx_strand_id
1 'polypeptide(L)'
;MDEQQLVYLSNYIGGSFVEHSGQDWMDVLEPATGRVYGKVPLSGSETIDAAVEAAREAQPGWGSLSPDDRADWLDKIADHLESSYEEIAILESRDTGKPISLARSLDASRSVANFRFFAGMIREQEPEIFDTDDSTNYVLYKPVGVGALITPWNLPLYLLSWKVAPAIGMGNTVVCKPSELTPMTADLLMRAVDSVGLPAGVINLVHGDGIGAGAPLVGHPDVDLVSFTGGTSTGEKVASSAAPMFKKVSLELGGKNSSIVFADCDMEGTVAGVVRSGFLNQGQVCLCGSRVLVEDSIYDEFEEKFVESVEALSIGDPSDESTQLGALISKEHLQKVRGYVDLALEEGGTVLTGGEPCLPSDFAGGNWMAPTVISGLSPYSRCSTEEIFGPVVTLHRFETDDEALEIANCTRYGLAGSVWTSDLERGRRFSESIETGMVWVNAWLHRDLRVPFGGVKDSGVGREGGKWSLGFFSEVMNVCVKHD
;
A
#
# COMPACT_ATOMS: atom_id res chain seq x y z
N MET A 1 17.22 1.96 -32.79
CA MET A 1 17.04 1.98 -31.32
C MET A 1 17.17 3.43 -30.93
N ASP A 2 16.04 4.11 -30.74
CA ASP A 2 16.09 5.49 -30.26
C ASP A 2 16.70 5.44 -28.85
N GLU A 3 17.79 6.19 -28.63
CA GLU A 3 18.29 6.49 -27.30
C GLU A 3 17.19 7.29 -26.59
N GLN A 4 16.31 6.60 -25.85
CA GLN A 4 15.36 7.30 -24.99
C GLN A 4 16.19 8.09 -23.98
N GLN A 5 16.00 9.41 -23.97
CA GLN A 5 16.64 10.31 -23.03
C GLN A 5 16.25 9.89 -21.61
N LEU A 6 17.25 9.64 -20.75
CA LEU A 6 17.02 9.31 -19.32
C LEU A 6 16.31 10.47 -18.62
N VAL A 7 15.32 10.12 -17.80
CA VAL A 7 14.63 11.08 -16.94
C VAL A 7 15.45 11.25 -15.65
N TYR A 8 15.85 12.47 -15.33
CA TYR A 8 16.50 12.79 -14.07
C TYR A 8 15.49 13.47 -13.14
N LEU A 9 15.20 12.85 -12.02
CA LEU A 9 14.31 13.41 -11.02
C LEU A 9 15.07 14.26 -10.01
N SER A 10 14.34 15.12 -9.31
CA SER A 10 14.89 16.02 -8.29
C SER A 10 14.10 15.88 -6.99
N ASN A 11 14.72 16.18 -5.86
CA ASN A 11 13.98 16.41 -4.63
C ASN A 11 13.12 17.67 -4.77
N TYR A 12 12.01 17.73 -4.04
CA TYR A 12 11.15 18.91 -3.95
C TYR A 12 11.13 19.40 -2.49
N ILE A 13 11.75 20.54 -2.23
CA ILE A 13 11.96 21.05 -0.87
C ILE A 13 11.64 22.54 -0.83
N GLY A 14 10.85 22.94 0.18
CA GLY A 14 10.55 24.35 0.40
C GLY A 14 9.83 25.02 -0.78
N GLY A 15 9.02 24.26 -1.54
CA GLY A 15 8.23 24.76 -2.67
C GLY A 15 9.01 24.84 -3.98
N SER A 16 10.12 24.11 -4.13
CA SER A 16 10.88 24.10 -5.39
C SER A 16 11.60 22.77 -5.63
N PHE A 17 11.79 22.43 -6.92
CA PHE A 17 12.66 21.34 -7.31
C PHE A 17 14.12 21.73 -7.09
N VAL A 18 14.84 20.91 -6.33
CA VAL A 18 16.24 21.15 -5.94
C VAL A 18 17.15 20.33 -6.83
N GLU A 19 18.02 21.00 -7.59
CA GLU A 19 19.02 20.31 -8.39
C GLU A 19 19.96 19.48 -7.51
N HIS A 20 20.14 18.22 -7.89
CA HIS A 20 21.10 17.34 -7.22
C HIS A 20 22.50 17.62 -7.73
N SER A 21 23.33 18.27 -6.89
CA SER A 21 24.73 18.61 -7.21
C SER A 21 25.69 17.42 -6.99
N GLY A 22 25.23 16.32 -6.38
CA GLY A 22 26.01 15.12 -6.13
C GLY A 22 26.19 14.24 -7.38
N GLN A 23 27.13 13.29 -7.30
CA GLN A 23 27.36 12.30 -8.35
C GLN A 23 26.62 10.98 -8.09
N ASP A 24 26.01 10.83 -6.92
CA ASP A 24 25.40 9.59 -6.48
C ASP A 24 23.92 9.54 -6.89
N TRP A 25 23.66 8.75 -7.93
CA TRP A 25 22.34 8.52 -8.49
C TRP A 25 21.95 7.05 -8.40
N MET A 26 20.70 6.78 -8.12
CA MET A 26 20.11 5.45 -8.25
C MET A 26 19.40 5.32 -9.59
N ASP A 27 19.56 4.16 -10.22
CA ASP A 27 18.87 3.83 -11.47
C ASP A 27 17.41 3.46 -11.20
N VAL A 28 16.51 4.01 -12.02
CA VAL A 28 15.11 3.59 -12.09
C VAL A 28 14.97 2.66 -13.28
N LEU A 29 14.56 1.41 -13.00
CA LEU A 29 14.43 0.37 -14.01
C LEU A 29 12.97 0.16 -14.38
N GLU A 30 12.72 -0.09 -15.64
CA GLU A 30 11.43 -0.56 -16.14
C GLU A 30 11.35 -2.09 -15.92
N PRO A 31 10.49 -2.60 -15.03
CA PRO A 31 10.47 -4.02 -14.67
C PRO A 31 10.22 -4.97 -15.84
N ALA A 32 9.41 -4.55 -16.80
CA ALA A 32 9.09 -5.36 -17.99
C ALA A 32 10.28 -5.63 -18.90
N THR A 33 11.24 -4.70 -18.97
CA THR A 33 12.41 -4.77 -19.89
C THR A 33 13.75 -4.89 -19.19
N GLY A 34 13.81 -4.56 -17.88
CA GLY A 34 15.05 -4.45 -17.13
C GLY A 34 15.94 -3.26 -17.54
N ARG A 35 15.43 -2.34 -18.34
CA ARG A 35 16.17 -1.17 -18.83
C ARG A 35 16.11 -0.02 -17.84
N VAL A 36 17.22 0.69 -17.68
CA VAL A 36 17.25 1.97 -16.97
C VAL A 36 16.58 3.03 -17.84
N TYR A 37 15.59 3.72 -17.31
CA TYR A 37 14.89 4.80 -18.01
C TYR A 37 14.86 6.10 -17.22
N GLY A 38 15.26 6.07 -15.96
CA GLY A 38 15.35 7.25 -15.09
C GLY A 38 16.44 7.13 -14.04
N LYS A 39 16.68 8.23 -13.35
CA LYS A 39 17.60 8.33 -12.23
C LYS A 39 17.03 9.20 -11.15
N VAL A 40 17.23 8.80 -9.89
CA VAL A 40 16.85 9.57 -8.71
C VAL A 40 18.07 9.88 -7.84
N PRO A 41 18.09 11.03 -7.12
CA PRO A 41 19.15 11.33 -6.21
C PRO A 41 19.28 10.29 -5.10
N LEU A 42 20.50 9.89 -4.75
CA LEU A 42 20.79 9.20 -3.50
C LEU A 42 21.00 10.26 -2.41
N SER A 43 19.91 10.73 -1.81
CA SER A 43 19.95 11.75 -0.76
C SER A 43 20.40 11.17 0.57
N GLY A 44 21.08 12.00 1.35
CA GLY A 44 21.55 11.71 2.71
C GLY A 44 20.89 12.60 3.77
N SER A 45 21.44 12.56 4.99
CA SER A 45 20.92 13.28 6.15
C SER A 45 20.82 14.80 5.95
N GLU A 46 21.78 15.44 5.29
CA GLU A 46 21.74 16.89 5.03
C GLU A 46 20.50 17.30 4.21
N THR A 47 20.10 16.47 3.24
CA THR A 47 18.89 16.73 2.45
C THR A 47 17.64 16.52 3.28
N ILE A 48 17.64 15.52 4.17
CA ILE A 48 16.55 15.27 5.12
C ILE A 48 16.42 16.44 6.09
N ASP A 49 17.52 16.93 6.66
CA ASP A 49 17.52 18.09 7.57
C ASP A 49 16.89 19.31 6.89
N ALA A 50 17.30 19.63 5.66
CA ALA A 50 16.73 20.74 4.88
C ALA A 50 15.22 20.57 4.60
N ALA A 51 14.78 19.38 4.28
CA ALA A 51 13.36 19.10 4.03
C ALA A 51 12.50 19.19 5.30
N VAL A 52 13.01 18.70 6.43
CA VAL A 52 12.34 18.79 7.73
C VAL A 52 12.31 20.26 8.24
N GLU A 53 13.40 21.01 8.06
CA GLU A 53 13.43 22.44 8.38
C GLU A 53 12.38 23.21 7.58
N ALA A 54 12.31 23.02 6.26
CA ALA A 54 11.29 23.65 5.41
C ALA A 54 9.85 23.28 5.84
N ALA A 55 9.61 22.00 6.19
CA ALA A 55 8.33 21.56 6.70
C ALA A 55 7.98 22.22 8.04
N ARG A 56 8.95 22.34 8.95
CA ARG A 56 8.77 22.94 10.27
C ARG A 56 8.49 24.44 10.19
N GLU A 57 9.18 25.15 9.29
CA GLU A 57 8.93 26.57 9.06
C GLU A 57 7.52 26.84 8.52
N ALA A 58 7.03 25.97 7.63
CA ALA A 58 5.70 26.11 7.03
C ALA A 58 4.56 25.75 7.99
N GLN A 59 4.80 24.87 8.96
CA GLN A 59 3.77 24.23 9.79
C GLN A 59 2.87 25.23 10.54
N PRO A 60 3.37 26.28 11.24
CA PRO A 60 2.52 27.21 11.96
C PRO A 60 1.54 27.98 11.04
N GLY A 61 2.00 28.39 9.85
CA GLY A 61 1.17 29.05 8.87
C GLY A 61 0.09 28.15 8.30
N TRP A 62 0.48 26.93 7.89
CA TRP A 62 -0.44 25.95 7.34
C TRP A 62 -1.44 25.44 8.38
N GLY A 63 -0.97 25.10 9.57
CA GLY A 63 -1.81 24.60 10.66
C GLY A 63 -2.83 25.61 11.19
N SER A 64 -2.62 26.91 10.96
CA SER A 64 -3.55 27.98 11.33
C SER A 64 -4.67 28.22 10.32
N LEU A 65 -4.60 27.67 9.12
CA LEU A 65 -5.68 27.76 8.13
C LEU A 65 -6.94 27.05 8.62
N SER A 66 -8.11 27.55 8.16
CA SER A 66 -9.37 26.87 8.44
C SER A 66 -9.41 25.47 7.77
N PRO A 67 -10.21 24.52 8.29
CA PRO A 67 -10.44 23.24 7.62
C PRO A 67 -10.88 23.41 6.16
N ASP A 68 -11.77 24.36 5.87
CA ASP A 68 -12.25 24.63 4.52
C ASP A 68 -11.14 25.10 3.59
N ASP A 69 -10.27 26.02 4.04
CA ASP A 69 -9.15 26.50 3.24
C ASP A 69 -8.18 25.34 2.90
N ARG A 70 -7.91 24.45 3.86
CA ARG A 70 -7.06 23.29 3.60
C ARG A 70 -7.71 22.28 2.64
N ALA A 71 -9.02 22.06 2.79
CA ALA A 71 -9.78 21.21 1.90
C ALA A 71 -9.83 21.73 0.45
N ASP A 72 -9.90 23.06 0.27
CA ASP A 72 -9.81 23.70 -1.06
C ASP A 72 -8.47 23.42 -1.75
N TRP A 73 -7.36 23.34 -0.99
CA TRP A 73 -6.07 22.96 -1.54
C TRP A 73 -6.04 21.49 -1.96
N LEU A 74 -6.65 20.59 -1.18
CA LEU A 74 -6.80 19.18 -1.55
C LEU A 74 -7.58 19.02 -2.86
N ASP A 75 -8.67 19.76 -3.04
CA ASP A 75 -9.46 19.74 -4.28
C ASP A 75 -8.66 20.25 -5.48
N LYS A 76 -7.87 21.33 -5.34
CA LYS A 76 -7.00 21.82 -6.41
C LYS A 76 -5.97 20.79 -6.84
N ILE A 77 -5.36 20.06 -5.87
CA ILE A 77 -4.44 18.96 -6.18
C ILE A 77 -5.18 17.84 -6.91
N ALA A 78 -6.38 17.47 -6.44
CA ALA A 78 -7.21 16.46 -7.09
C ALA A 78 -7.57 16.83 -8.55
N ASP A 79 -7.95 18.10 -8.80
CA ASP A 79 -8.24 18.61 -10.15
C ASP A 79 -7.04 18.46 -11.09
N HIS A 80 -5.84 18.79 -10.59
CA HIS A 80 -4.62 18.63 -11.38
C HIS A 80 -4.29 17.17 -11.68
N LEU A 81 -4.38 16.29 -10.67
CA LEU A 81 -4.18 14.86 -10.86
C LEU A 81 -5.20 14.25 -11.81
N GLU A 82 -6.46 14.70 -11.74
CA GLU A 82 -7.51 14.26 -12.67
C GLU A 82 -7.21 14.68 -14.12
N SER A 83 -6.66 15.87 -14.33
CA SER A 83 -6.21 16.32 -15.65
C SER A 83 -5.00 15.53 -16.20
N SER A 84 -4.20 14.92 -15.32
CA SER A 84 -3.02 14.12 -15.63
C SER A 84 -3.30 12.60 -15.54
N TYR A 85 -4.56 12.19 -15.54
CA TYR A 85 -4.99 10.81 -15.26
C TYR A 85 -4.29 9.74 -16.12
N GLU A 86 -4.20 9.94 -17.43
CA GLU A 86 -3.54 8.99 -18.33
C GLU A 86 -2.01 8.99 -18.15
N GLU A 87 -1.40 10.14 -17.88
CA GLU A 87 0.03 10.22 -17.59
C GLU A 87 0.36 9.44 -16.30
N ILE A 88 -0.46 9.57 -15.27
CA ILE A 88 -0.33 8.78 -14.04
C ILE A 88 -0.39 7.29 -14.37
N ALA A 89 -1.40 6.84 -15.11
CA ALA A 89 -1.57 5.43 -15.44
C ALA A 89 -0.36 4.86 -16.23
N ILE A 90 0.14 5.61 -17.20
CA ILE A 90 1.31 5.22 -18.00
C ILE A 90 2.57 5.11 -17.13
N LEU A 91 2.83 6.11 -16.28
CA LEU A 91 3.99 6.11 -15.39
C LEU A 91 3.90 5.00 -14.34
N GLU A 92 2.74 4.78 -13.70
CA GLU A 92 2.53 3.69 -12.75
C GLU A 92 2.76 2.32 -13.39
N SER A 93 2.21 2.09 -14.60
CA SER A 93 2.41 0.84 -15.32
C SER A 93 3.89 0.61 -15.65
N ARG A 94 4.56 1.63 -16.13
CA ARG A 94 5.97 1.56 -16.51
C ARG A 94 6.89 1.35 -15.31
N ASP A 95 6.65 2.10 -14.23
CA ASP A 95 7.48 2.10 -13.02
C ASP A 95 7.37 0.78 -12.23
N THR A 96 6.16 0.19 -12.21
CA THR A 96 5.87 -1.00 -11.41
C THR A 96 5.84 -2.31 -12.21
N GLY A 97 5.74 -2.23 -13.53
CA GLY A 97 5.53 -3.39 -14.40
C GLY A 97 4.10 -3.93 -14.43
N LYS A 98 3.14 -3.30 -13.72
CA LYS A 98 1.72 -3.74 -13.71
C LYS A 98 1.02 -3.39 -15.03
N PRO A 99 -0.06 -4.11 -15.40
CA PRO A 99 -0.86 -3.79 -16.57
C PRO A 99 -1.44 -2.36 -16.53
N ILE A 100 -1.46 -1.69 -17.69
CA ILE A 100 -1.99 -0.32 -17.83
C ILE A 100 -3.47 -0.21 -17.43
N SER A 101 -4.27 -1.24 -17.72
CA SER A 101 -5.67 -1.33 -17.31
C SER A 101 -5.82 -1.29 -15.78
N LEU A 102 -4.92 -1.95 -15.06
CA LEU A 102 -4.88 -1.94 -13.59
C LEU A 102 -4.39 -0.59 -13.07
N ALA A 103 -3.29 -0.05 -13.61
CA ALA A 103 -2.77 1.25 -13.22
C ALA A 103 -3.81 2.37 -13.38
N ARG A 104 -4.58 2.33 -14.48
CA ARG A 104 -5.68 3.26 -14.73
C ARG A 104 -6.83 3.08 -13.73
N SER A 105 -7.34 1.87 -13.57
CA SER A 105 -8.53 1.61 -12.74
C SER A 105 -8.25 1.67 -11.23
N LEU A 106 -7.03 1.42 -10.80
CA LEU A 106 -6.66 1.39 -9.39
C LEU A 106 -5.83 2.63 -8.99
N ASP A 107 -4.62 2.78 -9.54
CA ASP A 107 -3.68 3.79 -9.03
C ASP A 107 -4.11 5.22 -9.39
N ALA A 108 -4.36 5.51 -10.67
CA ALA A 108 -4.76 6.83 -11.13
C ALA A 108 -6.14 7.23 -10.54
N SER A 109 -7.12 6.33 -10.61
CA SER A 109 -8.45 6.57 -10.05
C SER A 109 -8.39 6.86 -8.56
N ARG A 110 -7.60 6.09 -7.82
CA ARG A 110 -7.54 6.18 -6.36
C ARG A 110 -6.75 7.40 -5.88
N SER A 111 -5.70 7.80 -6.60
CA SER A 111 -4.93 8.99 -6.23
C SER A 111 -5.80 10.26 -6.24
N VAL A 112 -6.65 10.44 -7.24
CA VAL A 112 -7.63 11.53 -7.30
C VAL A 112 -8.69 11.39 -6.19
N ALA A 113 -9.28 10.20 -6.08
CA ALA A 113 -10.34 9.93 -5.12
C ALA A 113 -9.89 10.15 -3.66
N ASN A 114 -8.63 9.86 -3.32
CA ASN A 114 -8.10 10.06 -1.98
C ASN A 114 -8.11 11.54 -1.57
N PHE A 115 -7.64 12.44 -2.43
CA PHE A 115 -7.65 13.88 -2.14
C PHE A 115 -9.07 14.42 -2.01
N ARG A 116 -9.98 14.08 -2.94
CA ARG A 116 -11.39 14.50 -2.88
C ARG A 116 -12.10 13.97 -1.64
N PHE A 117 -11.88 12.71 -1.31
CA PHE A 117 -12.49 12.08 -0.14
C PHE A 117 -12.07 12.77 1.15
N PHE A 118 -10.79 13.01 1.36
CA PHE A 118 -10.33 13.67 2.58
C PHE A 118 -10.70 15.16 2.61
N ALA A 119 -10.77 15.86 1.46
CA ALA A 119 -11.33 17.22 1.41
C ALA A 119 -12.76 17.26 1.93
N GLY A 120 -13.62 16.33 1.48
CA GLY A 120 -14.99 16.19 1.99
C GLY A 120 -15.05 15.89 3.48
N MET A 121 -14.27 14.90 3.93
CA MET A 121 -14.24 14.48 5.35
C MET A 121 -13.82 15.62 6.29
N ILE A 122 -12.88 16.46 5.87
CA ILE A 122 -12.38 17.58 6.67
C ILE A 122 -13.43 18.70 6.80
N ARG A 123 -14.18 19.00 5.70
CA ARG A 123 -15.29 19.96 5.73
C ARG A 123 -16.45 19.49 6.60
N GLU A 124 -16.69 18.18 6.63
CA GLU A 124 -17.79 17.56 7.40
C GLU A 124 -17.43 17.27 8.86
N GLN A 125 -16.21 17.58 9.29
CA GLN A 125 -15.78 17.30 10.66
C GLN A 125 -16.49 18.26 11.63
N GLU A 126 -17.45 17.73 12.39
CA GLU A 126 -18.14 18.46 13.43
C GLU A 126 -17.37 18.39 14.77
N PRO A 127 -17.40 19.48 15.58
CA PRO A 127 -16.83 19.46 16.93
C PRO A 127 -17.64 18.55 17.85
N GLU A 128 -16.95 17.76 18.66
CA GLU A 128 -17.59 16.98 19.73
C GLU A 128 -17.75 17.88 20.96
N ILE A 129 -19.01 18.05 21.41
CA ILE A 129 -19.37 18.89 22.55
C ILE A 129 -20.13 18.05 23.58
N PHE A 130 -19.74 18.19 24.85
CA PHE A 130 -20.33 17.48 25.99
C PHE A 130 -20.65 18.48 27.09
N ASP A 131 -21.93 18.70 27.33
CA ASP A 131 -22.42 19.60 28.39
C ASP A 131 -22.67 18.83 29.70
N THR A 132 -22.31 19.45 30.81
CA THR A 132 -22.69 19.06 32.18
C THR A 132 -23.48 20.19 32.84
N ASP A 133 -23.92 19.99 34.07
CA ASP A 133 -24.73 21.02 34.78
C ASP A 133 -23.95 22.33 35.01
N ASP A 134 -22.64 22.29 35.10
CA ASP A 134 -21.77 23.43 35.43
C ASP A 134 -20.61 23.68 34.47
N SER A 135 -20.52 22.92 33.39
CA SER A 135 -19.44 23.09 32.39
C SER A 135 -19.79 22.57 31.01
N THR A 136 -19.14 23.12 29.99
CA THR A 136 -19.10 22.60 28.61
C THR A 136 -17.71 22.11 28.31
N ASN A 137 -17.59 20.86 27.85
CA ASN A 137 -16.37 20.28 27.31
C ASN A 137 -16.47 20.22 25.80
N TYR A 138 -15.39 20.59 25.11
CA TYR A 138 -15.30 20.41 23.65
C TYR A 138 -13.95 19.86 23.25
N VAL A 139 -13.96 19.06 22.19
CA VAL A 139 -12.77 18.38 21.67
C VAL A 139 -12.19 19.18 20.50
N LEU A 140 -10.92 19.50 20.61
CA LEU A 140 -10.14 20.10 19.53
C LEU A 140 -9.24 19.05 18.88
N TYR A 141 -9.20 19.07 17.56
CA TYR A 141 -8.27 18.29 16.75
C TYR A 141 -7.19 19.25 16.22
N LYS A 142 -6.00 19.18 16.80
CA LYS A 142 -4.86 20.03 16.43
C LYS A 142 -3.91 19.27 15.50
N PRO A 143 -3.19 19.95 14.59
CA PRO A 143 -2.08 19.32 13.89
C PRO A 143 -1.08 18.71 14.87
N VAL A 144 -0.51 17.55 14.51
CA VAL A 144 0.59 16.93 15.30
C VAL A 144 1.88 17.71 15.08
N GLY A 145 2.17 18.12 13.84
CA GLY A 145 3.39 18.86 13.47
C GLY A 145 3.93 18.41 12.11
N VAL A 146 5.20 17.97 12.08
CA VAL A 146 5.87 17.48 10.87
C VAL A 146 5.72 15.96 10.76
N GLY A 147 5.21 15.49 9.64
CA GLY A 147 5.03 14.07 9.36
C GLY A 147 6.06 13.50 8.39
N ALA A 148 6.63 12.34 8.73
CA ALA A 148 7.36 11.49 7.80
C ALA A 148 6.42 10.48 7.14
N LEU A 149 6.27 10.56 5.82
CA LEU A 149 5.42 9.66 5.04
C LEU A 149 6.29 8.78 4.14
N ILE A 150 6.34 7.48 4.42
CA ILE A 150 7.21 6.53 3.71
C ILE A 150 6.33 5.49 3.04
N THR A 151 6.44 5.36 1.72
CA THR A 151 5.59 4.49 0.90
C THR A 151 6.38 3.46 0.10
N PRO A 152 5.79 2.27 -0.12
CA PRO A 152 6.40 1.19 -0.88
C PRO A 152 6.21 1.39 -2.40
N TRP A 153 6.73 0.42 -3.15
CA TRP A 153 6.79 0.43 -4.61
C TRP A 153 5.56 -0.20 -5.32
N ASN A 154 4.69 -0.90 -4.62
CA ASN A 154 3.66 -1.72 -5.30
C ASN A 154 2.42 -0.95 -5.77
N LEU A 155 2.05 0.12 -5.07
CA LEU A 155 0.95 1.04 -5.39
C LEU A 155 1.42 2.48 -5.08
N PRO A 156 2.38 3.03 -5.85
CA PRO A 156 3.14 4.22 -5.48
C PRO A 156 2.29 5.45 -5.16
N LEU A 157 1.65 6.03 -6.16
CA LEU A 157 0.86 7.26 -5.98
C LEU A 157 -0.42 7.01 -5.17
N TYR A 158 -1.04 5.83 -5.32
CA TYR A 158 -2.19 5.46 -4.51
C TYR A 158 -1.87 5.58 -3.01
N LEU A 159 -0.78 4.92 -2.55
CA LEU A 159 -0.41 4.91 -1.13
C LEU A 159 0.18 6.24 -0.66
N LEU A 160 0.87 6.96 -1.53
CA LEU A 160 1.38 8.29 -1.21
C LEU A 160 0.23 9.29 -1.00
N SER A 161 -0.73 9.35 -1.93
CA SER A 161 -1.91 10.22 -1.81
C SER A 161 -2.79 9.87 -0.59
N TRP A 162 -2.89 8.57 -0.25
CA TRP A 162 -3.62 8.07 0.92
C TRP A 162 -3.06 8.56 2.25
N LYS A 163 -1.76 8.88 2.29
CA LYS A 163 -1.09 9.45 3.47
C LYS A 163 -1.02 10.97 3.43
N VAL A 164 -0.68 11.56 2.28
CA VAL A 164 -0.52 13.01 2.12
C VAL A 164 -1.84 13.74 2.34
N ALA A 165 -2.93 13.29 1.72
CA ALA A 165 -4.20 14.02 1.78
C ALA A 165 -4.73 14.21 3.22
N PRO A 166 -4.87 13.19 4.07
CA PRO A 166 -5.31 13.40 5.45
C PRO A 166 -4.26 14.14 6.30
N ALA A 167 -2.96 13.94 6.05
CA ALA A 167 -1.91 14.59 6.83
C ALA A 167 -1.97 16.10 6.68
N ILE A 168 -1.91 16.62 5.45
CA ILE A 168 -1.97 18.07 5.21
C ILE A 168 -3.36 18.64 5.47
N GLY A 169 -4.41 17.87 5.22
CA GLY A 169 -5.77 18.26 5.53
C GLY A 169 -6.01 18.51 7.02
N MET A 170 -5.36 17.74 7.89
CA MET A 170 -5.39 17.97 9.35
C MET A 170 -4.41 19.04 9.82
N GLY A 171 -3.76 19.76 8.88
CA GLY A 171 -2.90 20.91 9.17
C GLY A 171 -1.45 20.56 9.47
N ASN A 172 -1.01 19.32 9.25
CA ASN A 172 0.39 18.94 9.34
C ASN A 172 1.15 19.36 8.08
N THR A 173 2.46 19.47 8.18
CA THR A 173 3.37 19.52 7.04
C THR A 173 4.09 18.19 6.92
N VAL A 174 4.58 17.84 5.73
CA VAL A 174 5.09 16.50 5.50
C VAL A 174 6.39 16.47 4.72
N VAL A 175 7.22 15.47 5.04
CA VAL A 175 8.34 15.02 4.23
C VAL A 175 8.02 13.61 3.72
N CYS A 176 7.86 13.50 2.42
CA CYS A 176 7.53 12.26 1.73
C CYS A 176 8.80 11.56 1.24
N LYS A 177 8.92 10.26 1.51
CA LYS A 177 9.95 9.40 0.92
C LYS A 177 9.28 8.22 0.22
N PRO A 178 9.06 8.30 -1.11
CA PRO A 178 8.60 7.17 -1.90
C PRO A 178 9.69 6.10 -2.01
N SER A 179 9.32 4.91 -2.47
CA SER A 179 10.31 3.90 -2.85
C SER A 179 11.19 4.41 -3.99
N GLU A 180 12.47 4.15 -3.89
CA GLU A 180 13.47 4.42 -4.93
C GLU A 180 13.23 3.62 -6.21
N LEU A 181 12.47 2.53 -6.13
CA LEU A 181 12.15 1.68 -7.27
C LEU A 181 11.05 2.26 -8.17
N THR A 182 10.16 3.10 -7.60
CA THR A 182 8.97 3.62 -8.30
C THR A 182 8.73 5.09 -7.96
N PRO A 183 9.63 5.99 -8.37
CA PRO A 183 9.60 7.38 -7.96
C PRO A 183 8.81 8.32 -8.87
N MET A 184 8.46 7.89 -10.10
CA MET A 184 8.01 8.78 -11.17
C MET A 184 6.68 9.48 -10.84
N THR A 185 5.74 8.77 -10.27
CA THR A 185 4.43 9.37 -9.94
C THR A 185 4.46 10.23 -8.68
N ALA A 186 5.45 10.02 -7.80
CA ALA A 186 5.70 10.94 -6.69
C ALA A 186 6.23 12.30 -7.21
N ASP A 187 7.10 12.30 -8.23
CA ASP A 187 7.53 13.52 -8.93
C ASP A 187 6.35 14.22 -9.60
N LEU A 188 5.46 13.46 -10.27
CA LEU A 188 4.25 14.01 -10.87
C LEU A 188 3.35 14.67 -9.82
N LEU A 189 3.20 14.09 -8.63
CA LEU A 189 2.49 14.74 -7.53
C LEU A 189 3.15 16.07 -7.14
N MET A 190 4.48 16.15 -7.10
CA MET A 190 5.17 17.41 -6.79
C MET A 190 4.97 18.45 -7.90
N ARG A 191 4.92 18.05 -9.16
CA ARG A 191 4.55 18.97 -10.26
C ARG A 191 3.13 19.49 -10.11
N ALA A 192 2.19 18.65 -9.65
CA ALA A 192 0.84 19.08 -9.33
C ALA A 192 0.84 20.10 -8.19
N VAL A 193 1.55 19.82 -7.11
CA VAL A 193 1.71 20.70 -5.93
C VAL A 193 2.29 22.06 -6.33
N ASP A 194 3.34 22.08 -7.13
CA ASP A 194 3.98 23.28 -7.66
C ASP A 194 3.03 24.08 -8.55
N SER A 195 2.37 23.41 -9.48
CA SER A 195 1.44 24.02 -10.44
C SER A 195 0.24 24.70 -9.78
N VAL A 196 -0.30 24.11 -8.71
CA VAL A 196 -1.43 24.72 -7.96
C VAL A 196 -0.97 25.84 -7.02
N GLY A 197 0.34 25.98 -6.80
CA GLY A 197 0.92 26.99 -5.94
C GLY A 197 0.68 26.73 -4.45
N LEU A 198 0.73 25.46 -4.02
CA LEU A 198 0.63 25.12 -2.59
C LEU A 198 1.72 25.87 -1.79
N PRO A 199 1.41 26.42 -0.59
CA PRO A 199 2.42 27.13 0.20
C PRO A 199 3.70 26.31 0.38
N ALA A 200 4.84 26.98 0.20
CA ALA A 200 6.17 26.37 0.25
C ALA A 200 6.38 25.63 1.58
N GLY A 201 6.97 24.43 1.53
CA GLY A 201 7.28 23.62 2.69
C GLY A 201 6.13 22.77 3.25
N VAL A 202 4.88 22.94 2.80
CA VAL A 202 3.74 22.11 3.26
C VAL A 202 3.93 20.65 2.86
N ILE A 203 4.38 20.40 1.63
CA ILE A 203 4.78 19.07 1.16
C ILE A 203 6.21 19.16 0.68
N ASN A 204 7.06 18.24 1.14
CA ASN A 204 8.42 18.06 0.68
C ASN A 204 8.59 16.62 0.23
N LEU A 205 9.39 16.39 -0.81
CA LEU A 205 9.70 15.06 -1.35
C LEU A 205 11.21 14.86 -1.38
N VAL A 206 11.68 13.79 -0.75
CA VAL A 206 13.09 13.40 -0.77
C VAL A 206 13.22 11.99 -1.33
N HIS A 207 14.01 11.86 -2.39
CA HIS A 207 14.44 10.58 -2.94
C HIS A 207 15.65 10.04 -2.17
N GLY A 208 15.84 8.74 -2.23
CA GLY A 208 16.94 8.05 -1.56
C GLY A 208 16.55 6.66 -1.09
N ASP A 209 17.52 5.89 -0.66
CA ASP A 209 17.29 4.54 -0.15
C ASP A 209 16.78 4.53 1.30
N GLY A 210 16.51 3.33 1.82
CA GLY A 210 16.01 3.17 3.18
C GLY A 210 17.03 3.56 4.26
N ILE A 211 18.34 3.44 3.98
CA ILE A 211 19.43 3.69 4.95
C ILE A 211 19.84 5.16 4.92
N GLY A 212 20.06 5.71 3.72
CA GLY A 212 20.57 7.08 3.55
C GLY A 212 19.51 8.16 3.79
N ALA A 213 18.25 7.91 3.39
CA ALA A 213 17.16 8.87 3.54
C ALA A 213 16.08 8.43 4.53
N GLY A 214 15.63 7.16 4.46
CA GLY A 214 14.53 6.67 5.29
C GLY A 214 14.84 6.66 6.78
N ALA A 215 15.98 6.09 7.18
CA ALA A 215 16.36 5.98 8.58
C ALA A 215 16.64 7.36 9.23
N PRO A 216 17.38 8.30 8.59
CA PRO A 216 17.52 9.67 9.09
C PRO A 216 16.17 10.39 9.24
N LEU A 217 15.24 10.24 8.28
CA LEU A 217 13.92 10.86 8.35
C LEU A 217 13.11 10.35 9.56
N VAL A 218 13.07 9.04 9.79
CA VAL A 218 12.39 8.45 10.94
C VAL A 218 13.02 8.88 12.26
N GLY A 219 14.37 8.95 12.29
CA GLY A 219 15.15 9.34 13.47
C GLY A 219 15.29 10.85 13.69
N HIS A 220 14.75 11.70 12.82
CA HIS A 220 14.95 13.14 12.93
C HIS A 220 14.20 13.71 14.14
N PRO A 221 14.84 14.52 15.03
CA PRO A 221 14.22 15.00 16.27
C PRO A 221 12.99 15.90 16.04
N ASP A 222 12.95 16.63 14.93
CA ASP A 222 11.87 17.55 14.57
C ASP A 222 10.78 16.92 13.69
N VAL A 223 10.75 15.59 13.58
CA VAL A 223 9.63 14.82 13.00
C VAL A 223 8.77 14.31 14.16
N ASP A 224 7.49 14.63 14.14
CA ASP A 224 6.55 14.35 15.23
C ASP A 224 5.76 13.04 15.03
N LEU A 225 5.51 12.65 13.78
CA LEU A 225 4.80 11.45 13.43
C LEU A 225 5.45 10.72 12.24
N VAL A 226 5.25 9.39 12.18
CA VAL A 226 5.70 8.54 11.08
C VAL A 226 4.53 7.69 10.59
N SER A 227 4.19 7.81 9.31
CA SER A 227 3.29 6.89 8.61
C SER A 227 4.09 6.09 7.60
N PHE A 228 4.22 4.79 7.86
CA PHE A 228 5.02 3.86 7.08
C PHE A 228 4.15 2.75 6.49
N THR A 229 4.33 2.45 5.22
CA THR A 229 3.83 1.24 4.58
C THR A 229 5.00 0.49 3.94
N GLY A 230 5.15 -0.80 4.24
CA GLY A 230 6.25 -1.61 3.70
C GLY A 230 6.39 -2.98 4.34
N GLY A 231 7.56 -3.59 4.22
CA GLY A 231 7.83 -4.91 4.79
C GLY A 231 7.93 -4.90 6.32
N THR A 232 7.50 -5.99 6.96
CA THR A 232 7.43 -6.14 8.42
C THR A 232 8.78 -5.90 9.10
N SER A 233 9.88 -6.44 8.56
CA SER A 233 11.22 -6.23 9.14
C SER A 233 11.70 -4.78 9.10
N THR A 234 11.24 -3.99 8.12
CA THR A 234 11.50 -2.56 8.08
C THR A 234 10.60 -1.81 9.06
N GLY A 235 9.33 -2.23 9.18
CA GLY A 235 8.39 -1.68 10.17
C GLY A 235 8.89 -1.82 11.60
N GLU A 236 9.49 -2.96 11.95
CA GLU A 236 10.14 -3.19 13.26
C GLU A 236 11.25 -2.16 13.53
N LYS A 237 12.07 -1.85 12.53
CA LYS A 237 13.15 -0.84 12.63
C LYS A 237 12.58 0.57 12.78
N VAL A 238 11.53 0.89 12.01
CA VAL A 238 10.83 2.18 12.08
C VAL A 238 10.24 2.38 13.48
N ALA A 239 9.52 1.38 14.02
CA ALA A 239 8.95 1.43 15.36
C ALA A 239 10.04 1.61 16.43
N SER A 240 11.12 0.83 16.33
CA SER A 240 12.24 0.89 17.28
C SER A 240 12.95 2.25 17.27
N SER A 241 13.06 2.90 16.09
CA SER A 241 13.67 4.22 15.97
C SER A 241 12.76 5.34 16.47
N ALA A 242 11.44 5.25 16.23
CA ALA A 242 10.47 6.27 16.60
C ALA A 242 10.11 6.26 18.10
N ALA A 243 10.06 5.09 18.72
CA ALA A 243 9.57 4.92 20.09
C ALA A 243 10.32 5.73 21.16
N PRO A 244 11.65 5.82 21.17
CA PRO A 244 12.37 6.63 22.17
C PRO A 244 12.05 8.14 22.13
N MET A 245 11.53 8.62 21.02
CA MET A 245 11.15 10.02 20.80
C MET A 245 9.65 10.27 20.93
N PHE A 246 8.88 9.26 21.36
CA PHE A 246 7.43 9.32 21.53
C PHE A 246 6.65 9.76 20.28
N LYS A 247 7.21 9.52 19.07
CA LYS A 247 6.53 9.86 17.83
C LYS A 247 5.26 9.02 17.66
N LYS A 248 4.21 9.62 17.12
CA LYS A 248 3.05 8.86 16.66
C LYS A 248 3.46 7.97 15.48
N VAL A 249 3.06 6.70 15.51
CA VAL A 249 3.44 5.75 14.47
C VAL A 249 2.20 5.05 13.93
N SER A 250 2.03 5.04 12.60
CA SER A 250 1.12 4.16 11.87
C SER A 250 1.94 3.27 10.96
N LEU A 251 1.76 1.96 11.11
CA LEU A 251 2.49 0.94 10.37
C LEU A 251 1.49 0.07 9.61
N GLU A 252 1.59 0.08 8.29
CA GLU A 252 0.90 -0.83 7.39
C GLU A 252 1.92 -1.79 6.79
N LEU A 253 1.83 -3.07 7.18
CA LEU A 253 2.87 -4.05 6.93
C LEU A 253 2.36 -5.22 6.10
N GLY A 254 3.17 -6.27 6.00
CA GLY A 254 2.86 -7.45 5.21
C GLY A 254 1.67 -8.26 5.72
N GLY A 255 1.25 -9.22 4.91
CA GLY A 255 0.18 -10.15 5.22
C GLY A 255 0.41 -11.53 4.64
N LYS A 256 -0.26 -12.54 5.19
CA LYS A 256 -0.35 -13.89 4.65
C LYS A 256 -1.82 -14.34 4.70
N ASN A 257 -2.62 -13.64 3.93
CA ASN A 257 -4.08 -13.65 4.04
C ASN A 257 -4.68 -14.94 3.50
N SER A 258 -5.80 -15.36 4.12
CA SER A 258 -6.55 -16.55 3.71
C SER A 258 -7.78 -16.18 2.87
N SER A 259 -8.05 -17.00 1.84
CA SER A 259 -9.34 -17.11 1.17
C SER A 259 -9.96 -18.44 1.59
N ILE A 260 -11.05 -18.43 2.37
CA ILE A 260 -11.67 -19.61 2.93
C ILE A 260 -12.91 -19.94 2.07
N VAL A 261 -12.94 -21.12 1.48
CA VAL A 261 -13.94 -21.55 0.51
C VAL A 261 -14.73 -22.72 1.07
N PHE A 262 -16.02 -22.53 1.29
CA PHE A 262 -16.95 -23.55 1.76
C PHE A 262 -17.72 -24.23 0.62
N ALA A 263 -18.16 -25.45 0.85
CA ALA A 263 -18.85 -26.28 -0.14
C ALA A 263 -20.14 -25.67 -0.71
N ASP A 264 -20.77 -24.77 0.05
CA ASP A 264 -22.01 -24.10 -0.34
C ASP A 264 -21.77 -22.79 -1.12
N CYS A 265 -20.53 -22.48 -1.52
CA CYS A 265 -20.21 -21.26 -2.27
C CYS A 265 -20.77 -21.30 -3.71
N ASP A 266 -20.90 -20.14 -4.34
CA ASP A 266 -21.00 -20.03 -5.78
C ASP A 266 -19.63 -20.36 -6.41
N MET A 267 -19.46 -21.58 -6.89
CA MET A 267 -18.17 -22.10 -7.36
C MET A 267 -17.52 -21.20 -8.42
N GLU A 268 -18.24 -20.78 -9.45
CA GLU A 268 -17.67 -19.99 -10.56
C GLU A 268 -17.27 -18.58 -10.09
N GLY A 269 -18.17 -17.91 -9.38
CA GLY A 269 -17.89 -16.58 -8.82
C GLY A 269 -16.77 -16.61 -7.78
N THR A 270 -16.69 -17.69 -6.98
CA THR A 270 -15.65 -17.88 -5.97
C THR A 270 -14.29 -18.11 -6.62
N VAL A 271 -14.19 -19.02 -7.61
CA VAL A 271 -12.93 -19.26 -8.33
C VAL A 271 -12.41 -17.95 -8.96
N ALA A 272 -13.27 -17.21 -9.66
CA ALA A 272 -12.88 -15.93 -10.27
C ALA A 272 -12.41 -14.92 -9.21
N GLY A 273 -13.12 -14.83 -8.08
CA GLY A 273 -12.77 -13.94 -6.97
C GLY A 273 -11.46 -14.32 -6.29
N VAL A 274 -11.20 -15.62 -6.09
CA VAL A 274 -9.98 -16.13 -5.46
C VAL A 274 -8.78 -16.00 -6.41
N VAL A 275 -8.93 -16.25 -7.72
CA VAL A 275 -7.89 -15.98 -8.73
C VAL A 275 -7.52 -14.51 -8.71
N ARG A 276 -8.49 -13.60 -8.75
CA ARG A 276 -8.24 -12.17 -8.64
C ARG A 276 -7.52 -11.81 -7.34
N SER A 277 -7.93 -12.40 -6.23
CA SER A 277 -7.33 -12.15 -4.90
C SER A 277 -5.87 -12.64 -4.83
N GLY A 278 -5.53 -13.75 -5.44
CA GLY A 278 -4.18 -14.29 -5.42
C GLY A 278 -3.20 -13.61 -6.37
N PHE A 279 -3.69 -13.12 -7.52
CA PHE A 279 -2.81 -12.75 -8.63
C PHE A 279 -2.89 -11.27 -9.08
N LEU A 280 -3.86 -10.48 -8.59
CA LEU A 280 -3.91 -9.05 -8.94
C LEU A 280 -2.57 -8.38 -8.64
N ASN A 281 -2.12 -7.52 -9.56
CA ASN A 281 -0.82 -6.86 -9.47
C ASN A 281 0.35 -7.85 -9.29
N GLN A 282 0.31 -8.99 -10.00
CA GLN A 282 1.30 -10.06 -9.91
C GLN A 282 1.50 -10.61 -8.48
N GLY A 283 0.42 -10.63 -7.68
CA GLY A 283 0.48 -11.01 -6.26
C GLY A 283 1.22 -10.01 -5.36
N GLN A 284 1.54 -8.82 -5.86
CA GLN A 284 2.30 -7.77 -5.17
C GLN A 284 1.37 -6.79 -4.45
N VAL A 285 0.35 -7.30 -3.75
CA VAL A 285 -0.55 -6.52 -2.90
C VAL A 285 -0.56 -7.13 -1.51
N CYS A 286 -0.41 -6.31 -0.48
CA CYS A 286 -0.43 -6.78 0.91
C CYS A 286 -1.73 -7.52 1.29
N LEU A 287 -2.82 -7.28 0.56
CA LEU A 287 -4.14 -7.90 0.76
C LEU A 287 -4.33 -9.21 -0.01
N CYS A 288 -3.37 -9.64 -0.84
CA CYS A 288 -3.52 -10.86 -1.63
C CYS A 288 -3.86 -12.07 -0.77
N GLY A 289 -4.90 -12.82 -1.16
CA GLY A 289 -5.28 -14.10 -0.57
C GLY A 289 -4.36 -15.21 -1.07
N SER A 290 -3.12 -15.20 -0.57
CA SER A 290 -2.07 -16.13 -1.03
C SER A 290 -2.16 -17.54 -0.42
N ARG A 291 -3.07 -17.74 0.54
CA ARG A 291 -3.44 -19.05 1.10
C ARG A 291 -4.92 -19.30 0.81
N VAL A 292 -5.23 -20.34 0.07
CA VAL A 292 -6.59 -20.74 -0.22
C VAL A 292 -6.92 -21.99 0.57
N LEU A 293 -7.89 -21.88 1.47
CA LEU A 293 -8.38 -22.97 2.32
C LEU A 293 -9.68 -23.44 1.73
N VAL A 294 -9.80 -24.70 1.33
CA VAL A 294 -10.96 -25.25 0.63
C VAL A 294 -11.53 -26.41 1.43
N GLU A 295 -12.84 -26.43 1.63
CA GLU A 295 -13.56 -27.53 2.29
C GLU A 295 -13.36 -28.83 1.49
N ASP A 296 -12.98 -29.91 2.19
CA ASP A 296 -12.53 -31.17 1.58
C ASP A 296 -13.51 -31.74 0.56
N SER A 297 -14.81 -31.61 0.83
CA SER A 297 -15.87 -32.12 -0.02
C SER A 297 -15.91 -31.54 -1.44
N ILE A 298 -15.34 -30.35 -1.67
CA ILE A 298 -15.30 -29.69 -2.97
C ILE A 298 -13.87 -29.45 -3.47
N TYR A 299 -12.88 -29.88 -2.72
CA TYR A 299 -11.47 -29.50 -2.97
C TYR A 299 -11.00 -29.88 -4.37
N ASP A 300 -11.23 -31.13 -4.81
CA ASP A 300 -10.72 -31.60 -6.10
C ASP A 300 -11.37 -30.85 -7.28
N GLU A 301 -12.67 -30.56 -7.19
CA GLU A 301 -13.36 -29.75 -8.20
C GLU A 301 -12.89 -28.30 -8.19
N PHE A 302 -12.67 -27.74 -7.01
CA PHE A 302 -12.16 -26.37 -6.88
C PHE A 302 -10.73 -26.27 -7.41
N GLU A 303 -9.82 -27.20 -7.05
CA GLU A 303 -8.43 -27.23 -7.51
C GLU A 303 -8.37 -27.26 -9.05
N GLU A 304 -9.14 -28.15 -9.70
CA GLU A 304 -9.18 -28.25 -11.17
C GLU A 304 -9.57 -26.91 -11.81
N LYS A 305 -10.71 -26.35 -11.39
CA LYS A 305 -11.23 -25.08 -11.93
C LYS A 305 -10.32 -23.89 -11.63
N PHE A 306 -9.71 -23.86 -10.44
CA PHE A 306 -8.80 -22.80 -10.03
C PHE A 306 -7.52 -22.83 -10.87
N VAL A 307 -6.90 -24.00 -11.06
CA VAL A 307 -5.71 -24.18 -11.89
C VAL A 307 -6.00 -23.77 -13.33
N GLU A 308 -7.11 -24.25 -13.93
CA GLU A 308 -7.53 -23.88 -15.29
C GLU A 308 -7.68 -22.35 -15.42
N SER A 309 -8.30 -21.70 -14.44
CA SER A 309 -8.50 -20.24 -14.45
C SER A 309 -7.18 -19.48 -14.30
N VAL A 310 -6.22 -20.01 -13.54
CA VAL A 310 -4.90 -19.42 -13.38
C VAL A 310 -4.07 -19.55 -14.66
N GLU A 311 -4.13 -20.70 -15.34
CA GLU A 311 -3.45 -20.93 -16.61
C GLU A 311 -3.99 -20.04 -17.75
N ALA A 312 -5.25 -19.63 -17.65
CA ALA A 312 -5.89 -18.73 -18.61
C ALA A 312 -5.48 -17.26 -18.46
N LEU A 313 -4.76 -16.90 -17.38
CA LEU A 313 -4.31 -15.52 -17.17
C LEU A 313 -3.30 -15.07 -18.24
N SER A 314 -3.60 -13.97 -18.94
CA SER A 314 -2.72 -13.40 -19.95
C SER A 314 -1.52 -12.69 -19.31
N ILE A 315 -0.30 -13.10 -19.70
CA ILE A 315 0.96 -12.49 -19.27
C ILE A 315 1.58 -11.83 -20.50
N GLY A 316 1.96 -10.56 -20.40
CA GLY A 316 2.49 -9.87 -21.56
C GLY A 316 2.85 -8.40 -21.34
N ASP A 317 2.90 -7.67 -22.44
CA ASP A 317 3.20 -6.23 -22.45
C ASP A 317 2.28 -5.48 -21.47
N PRO A 318 2.83 -4.80 -20.45
CA PRO A 318 2.01 -4.01 -19.54
C PRO A 318 1.20 -2.91 -20.21
N SER A 319 1.63 -2.44 -21.40
CA SER A 319 0.93 -1.41 -22.17
C SER A 319 -0.27 -1.93 -22.97
N ASP A 320 -0.41 -3.27 -23.10
CA ASP A 320 -1.56 -3.90 -23.75
C ASP A 320 -2.73 -4.00 -22.79
N GLU A 321 -3.91 -3.46 -23.18
CA GLU A 321 -5.14 -3.46 -22.39
C GLU A 321 -5.64 -4.87 -22.05
N SER A 322 -5.28 -5.88 -22.81
CA SER A 322 -5.66 -7.28 -22.58
C SER A 322 -4.74 -8.03 -21.63
N THR A 323 -3.60 -7.45 -21.26
CA THR A 323 -2.67 -8.05 -20.30
C THR A 323 -3.26 -8.01 -18.90
N GLN A 324 -3.23 -9.16 -18.21
CA GLN A 324 -3.70 -9.31 -16.83
C GLN A 324 -2.56 -9.37 -15.81
N LEU A 325 -1.40 -9.88 -16.22
CA LEU A 325 -0.20 -9.97 -15.38
C LEU A 325 1.00 -9.40 -16.11
N GLY A 326 1.69 -8.48 -15.45
CA GLY A 326 2.92 -7.89 -15.92
C GLY A 326 4.17 -8.49 -15.24
N ALA A 327 5.27 -7.72 -15.23
CA ALA A 327 6.53 -8.12 -14.61
C ALA A 327 6.56 -7.84 -13.09
N LEU A 328 7.34 -8.61 -12.35
CA LEU A 328 7.68 -8.31 -10.95
C LEU A 328 8.61 -7.10 -10.87
N ILE A 329 8.56 -6.40 -9.77
CA ILE A 329 9.23 -5.10 -9.59
C ILE A 329 10.73 -5.12 -9.86
N SER A 330 11.47 -6.15 -9.45
CA SER A 330 12.91 -6.21 -9.61
C SER A 330 13.43 -7.64 -9.76
N LYS A 331 14.68 -7.76 -10.23
CA LYS A 331 15.37 -9.05 -10.35
C LYS A 331 15.55 -9.73 -8.99
N GLU A 332 15.88 -8.95 -7.97
CA GLU A 332 16.06 -9.44 -6.60
C GLU A 332 14.74 -9.99 -6.07
N HIS A 333 13.63 -9.29 -6.36
CA HIS A 333 12.30 -9.75 -5.95
C HIS A 333 11.87 -11.01 -6.71
N LEU A 334 12.14 -11.09 -8.01
CA LEU A 334 11.94 -12.32 -8.77
C LEU A 334 12.73 -13.49 -8.18
N GLN A 335 14.00 -13.28 -7.79
CA GLN A 335 14.81 -14.32 -7.14
C GLN A 335 14.23 -14.73 -5.78
N LYS A 336 13.73 -13.79 -4.98
CA LYS A 336 13.03 -14.08 -3.73
C LYS A 336 11.82 -14.99 -3.98
N VAL A 337 10.96 -14.62 -4.93
CA VAL A 337 9.73 -15.38 -5.24
C VAL A 337 10.07 -16.79 -5.71
N ARG A 338 11.05 -16.94 -6.60
CA ARG A 338 11.56 -18.27 -7.05
C ARG A 338 12.08 -19.10 -5.87
N GLY A 339 12.87 -18.50 -5.00
CA GLY A 339 13.38 -19.19 -3.81
C GLY A 339 12.27 -19.75 -2.91
N TYR A 340 11.10 -19.15 -2.89
CA TYR A 340 9.92 -19.71 -2.18
C TYR A 340 9.29 -20.89 -2.95
N VAL A 341 9.33 -20.89 -4.29
CA VAL A 341 8.88 -22.05 -5.06
C VAL A 341 9.82 -23.23 -4.84
N ASP A 342 11.15 -23.00 -4.88
CA ASP A 342 12.14 -24.02 -4.58
C ASP A 342 11.95 -24.58 -3.15
N LEU A 343 11.76 -23.69 -2.17
CA LEU A 343 11.49 -24.07 -0.78
C LEU A 343 10.20 -24.90 -0.65
N ALA A 344 9.15 -24.56 -1.42
CA ALA A 344 7.90 -25.33 -1.38
C ALA A 344 8.11 -26.77 -1.84
N LEU A 345 8.93 -27.00 -2.87
CA LEU A 345 9.30 -28.37 -3.31
C LEU A 345 10.11 -29.09 -2.24
N GLU A 346 11.04 -28.41 -1.56
CA GLU A 346 11.81 -28.96 -0.43
C GLU A 346 10.90 -29.32 0.77
N GLU A 347 9.84 -28.53 1.02
CA GLU A 347 8.84 -28.77 2.06
C GLU A 347 7.81 -29.85 1.67
N GLY A 348 7.96 -30.48 0.49
CA GLY A 348 7.11 -31.57 0.01
C GLY A 348 5.86 -31.12 -0.74
N GLY A 349 5.75 -29.86 -1.11
CA GLY A 349 4.70 -29.32 -1.95
C GLY A 349 4.77 -29.79 -3.39
N THR A 350 3.65 -29.70 -4.08
CA THR A 350 3.52 -30.01 -5.51
C THR A 350 3.11 -28.74 -6.26
N VAL A 351 3.90 -28.33 -7.25
CA VAL A 351 3.54 -27.25 -8.16
C VAL A 351 2.53 -27.79 -9.17
N LEU A 352 1.30 -27.28 -9.12
CA LEU A 352 0.21 -27.67 -10.01
C LEU A 352 0.28 -26.93 -11.35
N THR A 353 0.67 -25.67 -11.32
CA THR A 353 0.92 -24.86 -12.52
C THR A 353 1.93 -23.74 -12.21
N GLY A 354 2.61 -23.22 -13.22
CA GLY A 354 3.64 -22.17 -13.08
C GLY A 354 4.96 -22.70 -12.55
N GLY A 355 5.50 -22.01 -11.54
CA GLY A 355 6.74 -22.38 -10.86
C GLY A 355 8.02 -21.83 -11.50
N GLU A 356 7.98 -21.49 -12.78
CA GLU A 356 9.15 -21.06 -13.54
C GLU A 356 9.04 -19.60 -14.01
N PRO A 357 10.15 -18.92 -14.23
CA PRO A 357 10.14 -17.66 -14.95
C PRO A 357 9.56 -17.86 -16.34
N CYS A 358 8.66 -16.98 -16.74
CA CYS A 358 8.17 -16.91 -18.11
C CYS A 358 8.73 -15.64 -18.77
N LEU A 359 9.14 -15.74 -20.03
CA LEU A 359 9.64 -14.61 -20.79
C LEU A 359 8.75 -14.42 -22.00
N PRO A 360 7.89 -13.40 -22.03
CA PRO A 360 7.24 -12.99 -23.25
C PRO A 360 8.30 -12.66 -24.31
N SER A 361 8.08 -13.07 -25.57
CA SER A 361 9.09 -13.06 -26.64
C SER A 361 9.80 -11.72 -26.84
N ASP A 362 9.13 -10.64 -26.49
CA ASP A 362 9.59 -9.27 -26.77
C ASP A 362 10.29 -8.59 -25.57
N PHE A 363 10.40 -9.28 -24.42
CA PHE A 363 10.86 -8.72 -23.15
C PHE A 363 12.02 -9.50 -22.51
N ALA A 364 13.06 -9.78 -23.27
CA ALA A 364 14.19 -10.67 -22.89
C ALA A 364 14.97 -10.25 -21.62
N GLY A 365 14.78 -9.05 -21.08
CA GLY A 365 15.49 -8.52 -19.90
C GLY A 365 14.62 -8.30 -18.67
N GLY A 366 13.32 -8.57 -18.73
CA GLY A 366 12.37 -8.26 -17.67
C GLY A 366 12.27 -9.30 -16.56
N ASN A 367 11.53 -8.97 -15.51
CA ASN A 367 11.40 -9.76 -14.29
C ASN A 367 10.10 -10.58 -14.32
N TRP A 368 10.00 -11.56 -15.16
CA TRP A 368 8.77 -12.29 -15.43
C TRP A 368 8.66 -13.61 -14.67
N MET A 369 7.49 -13.86 -14.08
CA MET A 369 7.18 -15.08 -13.34
C MET A 369 5.78 -15.57 -13.72
N ALA A 370 5.65 -16.84 -14.04
CA ALA A 370 4.34 -17.45 -14.26
C ALA A 370 3.53 -17.49 -12.96
N PRO A 371 2.21 -17.24 -13.00
CA PRO A 371 1.35 -17.45 -11.85
C PRO A 371 1.42 -18.90 -11.41
N THR A 372 1.61 -19.10 -10.11
CA THR A 372 2.03 -20.39 -9.54
C THR A 372 1.04 -20.84 -8.49
N VAL A 373 0.57 -22.09 -8.61
CA VAL A 373 -0.30 -22.75 -7.64
C VAL A 373 0.43 -23.94 -7.06
N ILE A 374 0.46 -24.04 -5.73
CA ILE A 374 1.15 -25.09 -4.99
C ILE A 374 0.16 -25.78 -4.05
N SER A 375 0.11 -27.11 -4.10
CA SER A 375 -0.66 -27.94 -3.16
C SER A 375 0.24 -28.88 -2.35
N GLY A 376 -0.36 -29.62 -1.41
CA GLY A 376 0.33 -30.65 -0.62
C GLY A 376 1.22 -30.14 0.48
N LEU A 377 1.33 -28.82 0.68
CA LEU A 377 2.08 -28.24 1.80
C LEU A 377 1.32 -28.37 3.12
N SER A 378 2.06 -28.53 4.22
CA SER A 378 1.49 -28.29 5.54
C SER A 378 1.06 -26.83 5.66
N PRO A 379 -0.12 -26.51 6.26
CA PRO A 379 -0.53 -25.13 6.49
C PRO A 379 0.42 -24.37 7.44
N TYR A 380 1.30 -25.06 8.13
CA TYR A 380 2.32 -24.52 9.03
C TYR A 380 3.72 -24.45 8.41
N SER A 381 3.89 -24.84 7.15
CA SER A 381 5.16 -24.71 6.43
C SER A 381 5.55 -23.24 6.24
N ARG A 382 6.83 -22.97 5.97
CA ARG A 382 7.31 -21.61 5.75
C ARG A 382 6.62 -20.97 4.53
N CYS A 383 6.45 -21.71 3.46
CA CYS A 383 5.74 -21.23 2.27
C CYS A 383 4.28 -20.87 2.56
N SER A 384 3.64 -21.54 3.54
CA SER A 384 2.27 -21.30 3.94
C SER A 384 2.12 -20.20 5.00
N THR A 385 3.20 -19.80 5.70
CA THR A 385 3.16 -18.85 6.82
C THR A 385 3.96 -17.56 6.58
N GLU A 386 4.95 -17.57 5.68
CA GLU A 386 5.75 -16.40 5.33
C GLU A 386 5.20 -15.65 4.11
N GLU A 387 5.38 -14.32 4.07
CA GLU A 387 4.93 -13.48 2.96
C GLU A 387 5.87 -13.60 1.75
N ILE A 388 5.35 -14.15 0.66
CA ILE A 388 6.09 -14.30 -0.62
C ILE A 388 6.08 -12.98 -1.40
N PHE A 389 4.91 -12.32 -1.47
CA PHE A 389 4.64 -11.07 -2.18
C PHE A 389 4.86 -11.17 -3.70
N GLY A 390 4.37 -12.24 -4.27
CA GLY A 390 4.48 -12.55 -5.71
C GLY A 390 3.33 -13.43 -6.16
N PRO A 391 3.29 -13.85 -7.44
CA PRO A 391 2.19 -14.59 -8.02
C PRO A 391 2.23 -16.08 -7.63
N VAL A 392 2.23 -16.35 -6.32
CA VAL A 392 2.31 -17.71 -5.75
C VAL A 392 1.23 -17.89 -4.71
N VAL A 393 0.38 -18.89 -4.92
CA VAL A 393 -0.75 -19.24 -4.06
C VAL A 393 -0.61 -20.68 -3.57
N THR A 394 -0.91 -20.95 -2.30
CA THR A 394 -0.93 -22.29 -1.72
C THR A 394 -2.37 -22.74 -1.47
N LEU A 395 -2.70 -24.00 -1.84
CA LEU A 395 -3.98 -24.62 -1.60
C LEU A 395 -3.92 -25.57 -0.40
N HIS A 396 -4.88 -25.50 0.49
CA HIS A 396 -5.00 -26.34 1.69
C HIS A 396 -6.42 -26.86 1.85
N ARG A 397 -6.55 -28.12 2.29
CA ARG A 397 -7.85 -28.73 2.64
C ARG A 397 -8.19 -28.41 4.09
N PHE A 398 -9.48 -28.36 4.39
CA PHE A 398 -10.00 -28.44 5.76
C PHE A 398 -11.30 -29.27 5.78
N GLU A 399 -11.55 -29.94 6.89
CA GLU A 399 -12.74 -30.79 7.08
C GLU A 399 -13.83 -30.12 7.94
N THR A 400 -13.45 -29.18 8.83
CA THR A 400 -14.37 -28.53 9.77
C THR A 400 -14.18 -27.02 9.84
N ASP A 401 -15.22 -26.30 10.26
CA ASP A 401 -15.18 -24.86 10.51
C ASP A 401 -14.05 -24.49 11.50
N ASP A 402 -13.86 -25.30 12.56
CA ASP A 402 -12.82 -25.04 13.57
C ASP A 402 -11.40 -25.19 12.98
N GLU A 403 -11.17 -26.19 12.15
CA GLU A 403 -9.91 -26.41 11.45
C GLU A 403 -9.60 -25.25 10.47
N ALA A 404 -10.60 -24.83 9.67
CA ALA A 404 -10.46 -23.71 8.79
C ALA A 404 -10.04 -22.43 9.54
N LEU A 405 -10.64 -22.18 10.68
CA LEU A 405 -10.33 -21.04 11.54
C LEU A 405 -8.93 -21.15 12.17
N GLU A 406 -8.56 -22.33 12.65
CA GLU A 406 -7.22 -22.61 13.19
C GLU A 406 -6.15 -22.32 12.12
N ILE A 407 -6.32 -22.88 10.92
CA ILE A 407 -5.39 -22.65 9.80
C ILE A 407 -5.39 -21.16 9.40
N ALA A 408 -6.53 -20.49 9.34
CA ALA A 408 -6.60 -19.08 8.99
C ALA A 408 -5.78 -18.22 9.96
N ASN A 409 -5.84 -18.52 11.27
CA ASN A 409 -5.21 -17.75 12.34
C ASN A 409 -3.78 -18.17 12.68
N CYS A 410 -3.23 -19.25 12.09
CA CYS A 410 -1.95 -19.83 12.48
C CYS A 410 -0.72 -18.98 12.14
N THR A 411 -0.87 -17.89 11.39
CA THR A 411 0.27 -17.06 10.99
C THR A 411 0.51 -15.91 11.97
N ARG A 412 1.73 -15.38 11.95
CA ARG A 412 2.08 -14.13 12.68
C ARG A 412 1.38 -12.90 12.15
N TYR A 413 0.78 -12.96 10.95
CA TYR A 413 0.10 -11.88 10.26
C TYR A 413 -1.39 -11.83 10.58
N GLY A 414 -1.99 -10.66 10.38
CA GLY A 414 -3.42 -10.45 10.55
C GLY A 414 -3.91 -9.21 9.79
N LEU A 415 -3.63 -9.14 8.46
CA LEU A 415 -4.04 -7.98 7.67
C LEU A 415 -5.47 -8.13 7.15
N ALA A 416 -5.73 -9.18 6.39
CA ALA A 416 -7.02 -9.39 5.73
C ALA A 416 -7.38 -10.87 5.60
N GLY A 417 -8.65 -11.13 5.29
CA GLY A 417 -9.16 -12.45 4.93
C GLY A 417 -10.41 -12.33 4.06
N SER A 418 -10.74 -13.40 3.34
CA SER A 418 -12.02 -13.53 2.63
C SER A 418 -12.68 -14.86 2.92
N VAL A 419 -14.02 -14.85 3.01
CA VAL A 419 -14.86 -16.03 3.27
C VAL A 419 -15.87 -16.16 2.15
N TRP A 420 -15.93 -17.34 1.55
CA TRP A 420 -16.78 -17.64 0.40
C TRP A 420 -17.79 -18.71 0.77
N THR A 421 -19.04 -18.34 0.95
CA THR A 421 -20.15 -19.21 1.41
C THR A 421 -21.50 -18.59 1.05
N SER A 422 -22.50 -19.38 0.79
CA SER A 422 -23.90 -18.92 0.66
C SER A 422 -24.58 -18.72 2.03
N ASP A 423 -24.04 -19.31 3.10
CA ASP A 423 -24.49 -19.10 4.48
C ASP A 423 -23.90 -17.81 5.08
N LEU A 424 -24.64 -16.71 4.99
CA LEU A 424 -24.19 -15.42 5.52
C LEU A 424 -23.98 -15.40 7.03
N GLU A 425 -24.65 -16.26 7.79
CA GLU A 425 -24.42 -16.40 9.25
C GLU A 425 -23.07 -17.08 9.52
N ARG A 426 -22.69 -18.09 8.72
CA ARG A 426 -21.32 -18.63 8.72
C ARG A 426 -20.30 -17.56 8.37
N GLY A 427 -20.53 -16.82 7.28
CA GLY A 427 -19.67 -15.70 6.89
C GLY A 427 -19.47 -14.68 8.02
N ARG A 428 -20.53 -14.31 8.74
CA ARG A 428 -20.47 -13.40 9.89
C ARG A 428 -19.66 -14.00 11.06
N ARG A 429 -19.94 -15.24 11.45
CA ARG A 429 -19.20 -15.91 12.54
C ARG A 429 -17.70 -15.98 12.25
N PHE A 430 -17.32 -16.34 11.01
CA PHE A 430 -15.93 -16.36 10.60
C PHE A 430 -15.30 -14.97 10.66
N SER A 431 -16.00 -13.94 10.16
CA SER A 431 -15.52 -12.57 10.20
C SER A 431 -15.25 -12.05 11.63
N GLU A 432 -16.02 -12.52 12.61
CA GLU A 432 -15.85 -12.18 14.02
C GLU A 432 -14.71 -12.98 14.69
N SER A 433 -14.29 -14.11 14.11
CA SER A 433 -13.33 -15.06 14.71
C SER A 433 -11.95 -15.04 14.03
N ILE A 434 -11.84 -14.56 12.80
CA ILE A 434 -10.56 -14.41 12.11
C ILE A 434 -9.77 -13.26 12.74
N GLU A 435 -8.53 -13.52 13.08
CA GLU A 435 -7.62 -12.55 13.72
C GLU A 435 -6.98 -11.63 12.66
N THR A 436 -7.79 -10.85 11.95
CA THR A 436 -7.37 -9.90 10.94
C THR A 436 -8.02 -8.54 11.13
N GLY A 437 -7.44 -7.52 10.53
CA GLY A 437 -8.02 -6.17 10.57
C GLY A 437 -9.17 -5.96 9.58
N MET A 438 -9.27 -6.82 8.54
CA MET A 438 -10.30 -6.72 7.50
C MET A 438 -10.76 -8.10 7.04
N VAL A 439 -12.07 -8.25 6.81
CA VAL A 439 -12.65 -9.47 6.24
C VAL A 439 -13.67 -9.09 5.18
N TRP A 440 -13.69 -9.83 4.09
CA TRP A 440 -14.72 -9.77 3.07
C TRP A 440 -15.50 -11.09 3.02
N VAL A 441 -16.79 -11.01 2.86
CA VAL A 441 -17.66 -12.18 2.62
C VAL A 441 -18.14 -12.12 1.17
N ASN A 442 -17.87 -13.18 0.41
CA ASN A 442 -18.20 -13.31 -1.02
C ASN A 442 -17.65 -12.16 -1.90
N ALA A 443 -16.54 -11.61 -1.49
CA ALA A 443 -15.84 -10.53 -2.20
C ALA A 443 -14.36 -10.51 -1.82
N TRP A 444 -13.57 -9.78 -2.60
CA TRP A 444 -12.21 -9.39 -2.25
C TRP A 444 -11.92 -8.00 -2.80
N LEU A 445 -11.22 -7.18 -2.01
CA LEU A 445 -10.82 -5.80 -2.35
C LEU A 445 -12.03 -4.89 -2.70
N HIS A 446 -13.20 -5.17 -2.12
CA HIS A 446 -14.33 -4.24 -2.16
C HIS A 446 -14.10 -3.15 -1.13
N ARG A 447 -13.68 -1.96 -1.60
CA ARG A 447 -13.15 -0.88 -0.76
C ARG A 447 -14.13 0.26 -0.61
N ASP A 448 -14.33 0.67 0.64
CA ASP A 448 -14.93 1.96 1.01
C ASP A 448 -13.87 2.78 1.75
N LEU A 449 -13.69 4.05 1.39
CA LEU A 449 -12.68 4.92 2.01
C LEU A 449 -13.01 5.32 3.45
N ARG A 450 -14.27 5.19 3.84
CA ARG A 450 -14.79 5.56 5.17
C ARG A 450 -14.48 4.54 6.24
N VAL A 451 -14.25 3.26 5.86
CA VAL A 451 -14.04 2.17 6.83
C VAL A 451 -12.58 2.04 7.25
N PRO A 452 -12.30 1.46 8.44
CA PRO A 452 -10.94 1.29 8.91
C PRO A 452 -10.16 0.34 7.99
N PHE A 453 -8.91 0.67 7.75
CA PHE A 453 -7.93 -0.13 7.03
C PHE A 453 -6.71 -0.35 7.93
N GLY A 454 -6.20 -1.56 8.00
CA GLY A 454 -4.98 -1.90 8.73
C GLY A 454 -5.04 -3.27 9.39
N GLY A 455 -3.86 -3.79 9.71
CA GLY A 455 -3.69 -5.12 10.27
C GLY A 455 -3.66 -5.17 11.80
N VAL A 456 -3.75 -6.39 12.32
CA VAL A 456 -3.41 -6.76 13.70
C VAL A 456 -2.15 -7.63 13.68
N LYS A 457 -1.67 -8.08 14.83
CA LYS A 457 -0.43 -8.87 14.96
C LYS A 457 0.74 -8.14 14.26
N ASP A 458 1.55 -8.87 13.49
CA ASP A 458 2.71 -8.32 12.79
C ASP A 458 2.37 -7.63 11.46
N SER A 459 1.08 -7.49 11.14
CA SER A 459 0.62 -6.77 9.95
C SER A 459 0.46 -5.27 10.15
N GLY A 460 0.58 -4.76 11.38
CA GLY A 460 0.60 -3.32 11.56
C GLY A 460 0.12 -2.80 12.91
N VAL A 461 0.24 -1.48 13.04
CA VAL A 461 -0.18 -0.70 14.21
C VAL A 461 -0.96 0.51 13.72
N GLY A 462 -2.09 0.78 14.33
CA GLY A 462 -2.98 1.87 13.91
C GLY A 462 -4.00 1.43 12.87
N ARG A 463 -4.76 2.42 12.40
CA ARG A 463 -5.74 2.25 11.32
C ARG A 463 -5.71 3.49 10.43
N GLU A 464 -5.85 3.26 9.13
CA GLU A 464 -6.03 4.29 8.12
C GLU A 464 -7.49 4.29 7.61
N GLY A 465 -7.89 5.32 6.88
CA GLY A 465 -9.23 5.49 6.31
C GLY A 465 -10.19 6.30 7.18
N GLY A 466 -11.02 7.10 6.51
CA GLY A 466 -12.05 7.91 7.16
C GLY A 466 -11.56 8.64 8.41
N LYS A 467 -12.35 8.57 9.45
CA LYS A 467 -12.05 9.20 10.75
C LYS A 467 -10.78 8.68 11.44
N TRP A 468 -10.33 7.46 11.12
CA TRP A 468 -9.12 6.90 11.74
C TRP A 468 -7.86 7.59 11.23
N SER A 469 -7.81 7.91 9.92
CA SER A 469 -6.72 8.74 9.38
C SER A 469 -6.74 10.14 10.00
N LEU A 470 -7.91 10.79 10.08
CA LEU A 470 -8.01 12.12 10.69
C LEU A 470 -7.55 12.10 12.16
N GLY A 471 -7.94 11.07 12.92
CA GLY A 471 -7.51 10.87 14.31
C GLY A 471 -6.01 10.61 14.47
N PHE A 472 -5.41 9.86 13.53
CA PHE A 472 -3.95 9.62 13.55
C PHE A 472 -3.17 10.92 13.27
N PHE A 473 -3.59 11.69 12.28
CA PHE A 473 -2.93 12.94 11.88
C PHE A 473 -3.33 14.16 12.72
N SER A 474 -3.92 13.95 13.89
CA SER A 474 -4.26 15.04 14.82
C SER A 474 -3.93 14.70 16.27
N GLU A 475 -3.69 15.73 17.08
CA GLU A 475 -3.67 15.65 18.54
C GLU A 475 -5.02 16.07 19.09
N VAL A 476 -5.62 15.17 19.88
CA VAL A 476 -6.94 15.38 20.49
C VAL A 476 -6.77 16.09 21.84
N MET A 477 -7.41 17.24 22.00
CA MET A 477 -7.34 18.04 23.20
C MET A 477 -8.74 18.34 23.75
N ASN A 478 -8.98 18.02 25.02
CA ASN A 478 -10.19 18.46 25.71
C ASN A 478 -10.02 19.88 26.26
N VAL A 479 -11.03 20.72 26.02
CA VAL A 479 -11.17 22.03 26.66
C VAL A 479 -12.44 22.04 27.47
N CYS A 480 -12.29 22.26 28.79
CA CYS A 480 -13.42 22.37 29.71
C CYS A 480 -13.60 23.84 30.10
N VAL A 481 -14.79 24.37 29.82
CA VAL A 481 -15.18 25.73 30.21
C VAL A 481 -16.22 25.61 31.32
N LYS A 482 -15.87 26.02 32.53
CA LYS A 482 -16.79 26.05 33.67
C LYS A 482 -17.74 27.24 33.51
N HIS A 483 -19.02 26.99 33.76
CA HIS A 483 -20.03 28.04 33.83
C HIS A 483 -20.02 28.68 35.22
N ASP A 484 -20.30 29.97 35.29
CA ASP A 484 -20.41 30.71 36.54
C ASP A 484 -21.69 30.34 37.32
#